data_2f00859227bf6139f4092b59a698a4f0
#
_entry.id   2f00859227bf6139f4092b59a698a4f0
#
_cell.length_a   1.000
_cell.length_b   1.000
_cell.length_c   1.000
_cell.angle_alpha   90.00
_cell.angle_beta   90.00
_cell.angle_gamma   90.00
#
_symmetry.space_group_name_H-M   'P 1'
#
loop_
_entity.id
_entity.type
_entity.pdbx_description
1 polymer ?
#
loop_
_entity_poly.entity_id
_entity_poly.type
_entity_poly.pdbx_seq_one_letter_code
_entity_poly.pdbx_strand_id
1 'polypeptide(L)'
;MKKLHLLVGCIWVLAFACGPQQDADNELLSVSETIDRIVTRMYAEWDSETLDTLSHDFIEQSLRPLEKESLATQYWKFQVNVPVTVSLMRDKAQKKIPFWLESSGFRRTPMEVKNEIYTYEVWQKDFNSGEVQLGINGFGKHRPVYFLALAPQNPSDELTVSPVFPQEQHIEQFREGAFTYHDWDGLVLTEVPESLQGQQLLTTIRGRAREAHLVDAFRSTDFPSGDRPDQLLLTWSEDPVRSIDIQWRTSENIAKGMVHYWKKGSTDTMQLEVDPYVMEDRLLQNDRYMHRFTAKLRGLDPGSAYGYRVGSISGAWSEVQSFSTAASQAVPFSFIWFGDVHNSAVWGNLIQKSERQHPATEFYFIAGDLVDTGLYRDDWDKLFTYAGETISRKPLLAVPGNHDSQDGLGAWMYEKMLSLPADSPVGMEGRSYAFTYQNTLFLMMDVTLPLSEQTAWLEKKLSESEATWKIAVFHFPPYNGVEPYTDIQDLWGPIFDRYQVDLVLGGHFHYYMRSQPIRNGQVQADPKDGTIYWISIGTTGKNKDIEREPYAAVQFPAEHLYQSITIDGKELRAETINLDGEQVDHFVLTK
;
A
#
# COMPACT_ATOMS: atom_id res chain seq x y z
N MET A 1 -82.87 16.03 16.03
CA MET A 1 -82.40 14.98 15.10
C MET A 1 -81.00 15.32 14.68
N LYS A 2 -79.99 14.75 15.35
CA LYS A 2 -78.58 14.90 14.99
C LYS A 2 -78.08 13.52 14.55
N LYS A 3 -77.62 13.42 13.31
CA LYS A 3 -77.07 12.19 12.74
C LYS A 3 -75.60 12.07 13.20
N LEU A 4 -75.31 10.94 13.82
CA LEU A 4 -73.96 10.54 14.25
C LEU A 4 -73.34 9.78 13.06
N HIS A 5 -72.20 10.28 12.56
CA HIS A 5 -71.39 9.59 11.55
C HIS A 5 -70.31 8.80 12.25
N LEU A 6 -70.36 7.50 12.11
CA LEU A 6 -69.35 6.55 12.57
C LEU A 6 -68.20 6.50 11.50
N LEU A 7 -67.02 6.94 11.85
CA LEU A 7 -65.79 6.73 11.02
C LEU A 7 -65.19 5.38 11.41
N VAL A 8 -65.23 4.43 10.47
CA VAL A 8 -64.53 3.15 10.59
C VAL A 8 -63.12 3.37 10.04
N GLY A 9 -62.11 3.43 10.92
CA GLY A 9 -60.69 3.47 10.54
C GLY A 9 -60.22 2.05 10.16
N CYS A 10 -59.91 1.85 8.88
CA CYS A 10 -59.17 0.65 8.44
C CYS A 10 -57.69 0.78 8.81
N ILE A 11 -57.25 0.00 9.78
CA ILE A 11 -55.85 -0.21 10.08
C ILE A 11 -55.30 -1.20 9.04
N TRP A 12 -54.49 -0.71 8.11
CA TRP A 12 -53.70 -1.57 7.22
C TRP A 12 -52.48 -2.05 8.01
N VAL A 13 -52.51 -3.30 8.43
CA VAL A 13 -51.32 -4.00 8.90
C VAL A 13 -50.50 -4.39 7.66
N LEU A 14 -49.43 -3.66 7.40
CA LEU A 14 -48.41 -4.09 6.45
C LEU A 14 -47.68 -5.28 7.07
N ALA A 15 -48.13 -6.47 6.72
CA ALA A 15 -47.33 -7.66 6.92
C ALA A 15 -46.15 -7.61 5.92
N PHE A 16 -44.95 -7.29 6.39
CA PHE A 16 -43.75 -7.61 5.67
C PHE A 16 -43.66 -9.12 5.60
N ALA A 17 -44.05 -9.69 4.47
CA ALA A 17 -43.73 -11.05 4.13
C ALA A 17 -42.24 -11.10 3.88
N CYS A 18 -41.44 -11.64 4.84
CA CYS A 18 -40.16 -12.24 4.53
C CYS A 18 -40.42 -13.37 3.53
N GLY A 19 -40.27 -13.09 2.25
CA GLY A 19 -40.13 -14.12 1.23
C GLY A 19 -38.88 -14.93 1.51
N PRO A 20 -38.84 -16.21 1.24
CA PRO A 20 -37.66 -17.03 1.48
C PRO A 20 -36.53 -16.53 0.60
N GLN A 21 -35.40 -16.22 1.23
CA GLN A 21 -34.09 -15.92 0.66
C GLN A 21 -33.51 -17.22 0.11
N GLN A 22 -34.15 -17.80 -0.90
CA GLN A 22 -33.84 -19.16 -1.42
C GLN A 22 -33.17 -19.17 -2.81
N ASP A 23 -32.99 -18.00 -3.47
CA ASP A 23 -32.39 -17.95 -4.82
C ASP A 23 -30.94 -17.50 -4.86
N ALA A 24 -30.33 -17.11 -3.72
CA ALA A 24 -28.93 -16.70 -3.66
C ALA A 24 -27.93 -17.86 -3.40
N ASP A 25 -28.43 -19.07 -3.14
CA ASP A 25 -27.59 -20.20 -2.72
C ASP A 25 -27.12 -21.10 -3.87
N ASN A 26 -27.41 -20.77 -5.14
CA ASN A 26 -27.06 -21.60 -6.29
C ASN A 26 -26.02 -21.02 -7.24
N GLU A 27 -25.49 -19.82 -6.97
CA GLU A 27 -24.48 -19.19 -7.82
C GLU A 27 -23.09 -19.34 -7.20
N LEU A 28 -22.10 -19.70 -8.03
CA LEU A 28 -20.71 -19.71 -7.63
C LEU A 28 -20.22 -18.27 -7.44
N LEU A 29 -19.76 -17.96 -6.25
CA LEU A 29 -19.21 -16.66 -5.88
C LEU A 29 -17.73 -16.56 -6.24
N SER A 30 -17.23 -15.34 -6.34
CA SER A 30 -15.79 -15.09 -6.36
C SER A 30 -15.11 -15.65 -5.10
N VAL A 31 -13.78 -15.81 -5.15
CA VAL A 31 -13.00 -16.23 -3.97
C VAL A 31 -13.20 -15.26 -2.81
N SER A 32 -13.14 -13.95 -3.07
CA SER A 32 -13.28 -12.92 -2.04
C SER A 32 -14.64 -13.00 -1.34
N GLU A 33 -15.75 -13.03 -2.11
CA GLU A 33 -17.09 -13.14 -1.55
C GLU A 33 -17.31 -14.45 -0.79
N THR A 34 -16.71 -15.56 -1.29
CA THR A 34 -16.75 -16.85 -0.60
C THR A 34 -16.04 -16.78 0.74
N ILE A 35 -14.84 -16.20 0.79
CA ILE A 35 -14.08 -16.01 2.04
C ILE A 35 -14.84 -15.08 2.99
N ASP A 36 -15.47 -14.01 2.52
CA ASP A 36 -16.28 -13.13 3.37
C ASP A 36 -17.44 -13.87 4.03
N ARG A 37 -18.15 -14.73 3.28
CA ARG A 37 -19.21 -15.58 3.85
C ARG A 37 -18.68 -16.59 4.87
N ILE A 38 -17.54 -17.21 4.59
CA ILE A 38 -16.87 -18.15 5.51
C ILE A 38 -16.51 -17.43 6.81
N VAL A 39 -15.82 -16.28 6.72
CA VAL A 39 -15.41 -15.49 7.91
C VAL A 39 -16.63 -15.02 8.72
N THR A 40 -17.69 -14.55 8.05
CA THR A 40 -18.92 -14.14 8.74
C THR A 40 -19.53 -15.31 9.53
N ARG A 41 -19.54 -16.52 8.95
CA ARG A 41 -19.99 -17.74 9.64
C ARG A 41 -19.06 -18.14 10.77
N MET A 42 -17.74 -18.04 10.59
CA MET A 42 -16.75 -18.31 11.64
C MET A 42 -17.00 -17.47 12.90
N TYR A 43 -17.22 -16.17 12.74
CA TYR A 43 -17.53 -15.28 13.87
C TYR A 43 -18.86 -15.61 14.55
N ALA A 44 -19.83 -16.17 13.83
CA ALA A 44 -21.11 -16.54 14.39
C ALA A 44 -21.08 -17.88 15.15
N GLU A 45 -20.18 -18.78 14.78
CA GLU A 45 -20.15 -20.17 15.26
C GLU A 45 -18.98 -20.47 16.20
N TRP A 46 -17.89 -19.69 16.16
CA TRP A 46 -16.63 -19.99 16.85
C TRP A 46 -16.16 -18.84 17.73
N ASP A 47 -15.54 -19.19 18.85
CA ASP A 47 -14.89 -18.23 19.76
C ASP A 47 -13.48 -17.84 19.28
N SER A 48 -12.90 -16.81 19.92
CA SER A 48 -11.58 -16.31 19.58
C SER A 48 -10.48 -17.37 19.73
N GLU A 49 -10.55 -18.25 20.72
CA GLU A 49 -9.55 -19.30 20.92
C GLU A 49 -9.55 -20.29 19.73
N THR A 50 -10.74 -20.63 19.23
CA THR A 50 -10.89 -21.46 18.03
C THR A 50 -10.36 -20.74 16.78
N LEU A 51 -10.65 -19.45 16.61
CA LEU A 51 -10.19 -18.65 15.47
C LEU A 51 -8.67 -18.50 15.45
N ASP A 52 -8.04 -18.35 16.62
CA ASP A 52 -6.58 -18.23 16.75
C ASP A 52 -5.84 -19.54 16.48
N THR A 53 -6.53 -20.68 16.52
CA THR A 53 -5.95 -22.01 16.35
C THR A 53 -6.41 -22.75 15.10
N LEU A 54 -6.96 -22.04 14.12
CA LEU A 54 -7.45 -22.64 12.88
C LEU A 54 -6.37 -23.42 12.15
N SER A 55 -6.71 -24.65 11.74
CA SER A 55 -5.87 -25.46 10.86
C SER A 55 -6.49 -25.61 9.48
N HIS A 56 -5.66 -25.92 8.48
CA HIS A 56 -6.14 -26.22 7.12
C HIS A 56 -7.22 -27.32 7.12
N ASP A 57 -6.98 -28.40 7.85
CA ASP A 57 -7.90 -29.55 7.88
C ASP A 57 -9.24 -29.18 8.52
N PHE A 58 -9.22 -28.33 9.55
CA PHE A 58 -10.43 -27.84 10.20
C PHE A 58 -11.25 -26.94 9.26
N ILE A 59 -10.60 -26.02 8.54
CA ILE A 59 -11.25 -25.16 7.56
C ILE A 59 -11.88 -26.02 6.46
N GLU A 60 -11.11 -26.93 5.84
CA GLU A 60 -11.60 -27.81 4.77
C GLU A 60 -12.84 -28.64 5.18
N GLN A 61 -12.88 -29.13 6.42
CA GLN A 61 -14.02 -29.87 6.96
C GLN A 61 -15.24 -28.98 7.19
N SER A 62 -15.05 -27.71 7.52
CA SER A 62 -16.11 -26.74 7.78
C SER A 62 -16.73 -26.15 6.51
N LEU A 63 -16.09 -26.31 5.35
CA LEU A 63 -16.58 -25.74 4.08
C LEU A 63 -17.87 -26.43 3.62
N ARG A 64 -18.82 -25.62 3.16
CA ARG A 64 -20.02 -26.06 2.47
C ARG A 64 -19.70 -26.48 1.01
N PRO A 65 -20.52 -27.31 0.36
CA PRO A 65 -20.26 -27.77 -1.00
C PRO A 65 -19.98 -26.65 -2.01
N LEU A 66 -20.81 -25.59 -2.03
CA LEU A 66 -20.62 -24.45 -2.93
C LEU A 66 -19.39 -23.60 -2.59
N GLU A 67 -19.04 -23.47 -1.30
CA GLU A 67 -17.80 -22.81 -0.89
C GLU A 67 -16.58 -23.57 -1.41
N LYS A 68 -16.59 -24.91 -1.30
CA LYS A 68 -15.53 -25.78 -1.88
C LYS A 68 -15.41 -25.61 -3.38
N GLU A 69 -16.55 -25.59 -4.08
CA GLU A 69 -16.59 -25.45 -5.53
C GLU A 69 -16.06 -24.07 -5.97
N SER A 70 -16.52 -22.97 -5.34
CA SER A 70 -16.02 -21.64 -5.62
C SER A 70 -14.51 -21.52 -5.39
N LEU A 71 -14.02 -22.00 -4.23
CA LEU A 71 -12.59 -21.95 -3.92
C LEU A 71 -11.74 -22.89 -4.81
N ALA A 72 -12.34 -23.92 -5.40
CA ALA A 72 -11.67 -24.85 -6.30
C ALA A 72 -11.66 -24.39 -7.76
N THR A 73 -12.49 -23.40 -8.15
CA THR A 73 -12.72 -23.07 -9.58
C THR A 73 -12.68 -21.58 -9.90
N GLN A 74 -12.87 -20.67 -8.92
CA GLN A 74 -13.01 -19.24 -9.19
C GLN A 74 -11.75 -18.41 -8.94
N TYR A 75 -10.61 -19.06 -8.62
CA TYR A 75 -9.37 -18.35 -8.30
C TYR A 75 -8.58 -17.93 -9.54
N TRP A 76 -8.47 -18.79 -10.55
CA TRP A 76 -7.77 -18.51 -11.80
C TRP A 76 -8.52 -19.11 -12.99
N LYS A 77 -8.92 -18.26 -13.94
CA LYS A 77 -9.71 -18.66 -15.12
C LYS A 77 -9.12 -18.07 -16.38
N PHE A 78 -9.09 -18.89 -17.43
CA PHE A 78 -8.69 -18.49 -18.79
C PHE A 78 -9.32 -19.40 -19.83
N GLN A 79 -9.43 -18.91 -21.07
CA GLN A 79 -9.95 -19.66 -22.21
C GLN A 79 -8.80 -20.21 -23.05
N VAL A 80 -8.95 -21.44 -23.54
CA VAL A 80 -8.05 -22.06 -24.52
C VAL A 80 -8.83 -22.50 -25.74
N ASN A 81 -8.29 -22.26 -26.96
CA ASN A 81 -8.94 -22.57 -28.21
C ASN A 81 -8.82 -24.06 -28.64
N VAL A 82 -7.86 -24.79 -28.10
CA VAL A 82 -7.55 -26.19 -28.38
C VAL A 82 -7.39 -26.98 -27.09
N PRO A 83 -7.48 -28.34 -27.11
CA PRO A 83 -7.15 -29.17 -25.97
C PRO A 83 -5.71 -28.95 -25.52
N VAL A 84 -5.49 -28.79 -24.21
CA VAL A 84 -4.18 -28.48 -23.62
C VAL A 84 -3.81 -29.43 -22.49
N THR A 85 -2.51 -29.64 -22.29
CA THR A 85 -1.94 -30.12 -21.04
C THR A 85 -1.52 -28.89 -20.22
N VAL A 86 -2.09 -28.71 -19.04
CA VAL A 86 -1.72 -27.69 -18.08
C VAL A 86 -0.72 -28.28 -17.09
N SER A 87 0.47 -27.70 -17.02
CA SER A 87 1.49 -27.96 -16.01
C SER A 87 1.44 -26.86 -14.97
N LEU A 88 1.13 -27.20 -13.72
CA LEU A 88 1.03 -26.27 -12.59
C LEU A 88 2.28 -26.41 -11.72
N MET A 89 3.04 -25.33 -11.57
CA MET A 89 4.24 -25.24 -10.75
C MET A 89 3.89 -24.73 -9.35
N ARG A 90 3.89 -25.65 -8.38
CA ARG A 90 3.60 -25.34 -6.96
C ARG A 90 4.90 -25.33 -6.18
N ASP A 91 5.08 -24.33 -5.30
CA ASP A 91 6.26 -24.28 -4.43
C ASP A 91 6.34 -25.53 -3.54
N LYS A 92 7.46 -26.24 -3.64
CA LYS A 92 7.74 -27.47 -2.90
C LYS A 92 7.80 -27.27 -1.38
N ALA A 93 8.13 -26.06 -0.93
CA ALA A 93 8.18 -25.70 0.50
C ALA A 93 6.78 -25.45 1.10
N GLN A 94 5.75 -25.27 0.31
CA GLN A 94 4.37 -25.13 0.78
C GLN A 94 3.90 -26.48 1.38
N LYS A 95 3.74 -26.53 2.70
CA LYS A 95 3.51 -27.78 3.46
C LYS A 95 2.21 -28.49 3.08
N LYS A 96 1.13 -27.74 2.85
CA LYS A 96 -0.18 -28.30 2.50
C LYS A 96 -0.44 -28.20 1.02
N ILE A 97 -0.82 -29.31 0.41
CA ILE A 97 -1.33 -29.38 -0.96
C ILE A 97 -2.74 -28.77 -0.95
N PRO A 98 -3.09 -27.86 -1.89
CA PRO A 98 -4.44 -27.34 -2.01
C PRO A 98 -5.46 -28.47 -2.18
N PHE A 99 -6.54 -28.46 -1.41
CA PHE A 99 -7.53 -29.54 -1.32
C PHE A 99 -8.14 -29.94 -2.67
N TRP A 100 -8.22 -29.01 -3.61
CA TRP A 100 -8.79 -29.21 -4.93
C TRP A 100 -7.83 -29.84 -5.94
N LEU A 101 -6.51 -29.75 -5.72
CA LEU A 101 -5.51 -30.07 -6.75
C LEU A 101 -5.58 -31.54 -7.19
N GLU A 102 -5.45 -32.49 -6.26
CA GLU A 102 -5.56 -33.91 -6.56
C GLU A 102 -7.00 -34.33 -6.93
N SER A 103 -7.98 -33.81 -6.18
CA SER A 103 -9.39 -34.17 -6.39
C SER A 103 -9.94 -33.69 -7.74
N SER A 104 -9.40 -32.60 -8.30
CA SER A 104 -9.73 -32.13 -9.65
C SER A 104 -9.07 -32.92 -10.77
N GLY A 105 -8.15 -33.85 -10.48
CA GLY A 105 -7.51 -34.72 -11.44
C GLY A 105 -6.08 -34.38 -11.81
N PHE A 106 -5.46 -33.36 -11.21
CA PHE A 106 -4.02 -33.15 -11.38
C PHE A 106 -3.21 -34.31 -10.81
N ARG A 107 -2.09 -34.62 -11.45
CA ARG A 107 -1.15 -35.67 -11.03
C ARG A 107 0.25 -35.09 -10.92
N ARG A 108 0.91 -35.35 -9.81
CA ARG A 108 2.30 -34.96 -9.61
C ARG A 108 3.22 -35.71 -10.56
N THR A 109 4.15 -34.99 -11.15
CA THR A 109 5.20 -35.54 -12.02
C THR A 109 6.54 -35.60 -11.28
N PRO A 110 7.56 -36.26 -11.81
CA PRO A 110 8.91 -36.19 -11.26
C PRO A 110 9.68 -34.92 -11.62
N MET A 111 9.09 -34.01 -12.41
CA MET A 111 9.75 -32.77 -12.83
C MET A 111 9.81 -31.75 -11.69
N GLU A 112 10.86 -30.96 -11.69
CA GLU A 112 11.03 -29.76 -10.85
C GLU A 112 11.41 -28.57 -11.73
N VAL A 113 10.99 -27.38 -11.31
CA VAL A 113 11.31 -26.09 -11.93
C VAL A 113 11.89 -25.20 -10.82
N LYS A 114 12.85 -24.33 -11.14
CA LYS A 114 13.42 -23.41 -10.14
C LYS A 114 13.46 -21.96 -10.65
N ASN A 115 13.31 -21.03 -9.73
CA ASN A 115 13.76 -19.65 -9.88
C ASN A 115 14.91 -19.39 -8.89
N GLU A 116 15.33 -18.15 -8.73
CA GLU A 116 16.46 -17.77 -7.86
C GLU A 116 16.28 -18.18 -6.40
N ILE A 117 15.02 -18.32 -5.93
CA ILE A 117 14.72 -18.52 -4.50
C ILE A 117 14.00 -19.85 -4.28
N TYR A 118 13.06 -20.24 -5.16
CA TYR A 118 12.12 -21.32 -4.92
C TYR A 118 12.33 -22.50 -5.85
N THR A 119 12.01 -23.70 -5.33
CA THR A 119 11.91 -24.94 -6.11
C THR A 119 10.45 -25.36 -6.20
N TYR A 120 9.96 -25.58 -7.41
CA TYR A 120 8.58 -25.93 -7.69
C TYR A 120 8.46 -27.40 -8.11
N GLU A 121 7.49 -28.09 -7.54
CA GLU A 121 7.03 -29.39 -8.05
C GLU A 121 5.99 -29.16 -9.15
N VAL A 122 6.00 -30.03 -10.17
CA VAL A 122 5.13 -29.90 -11.34
C VAL A 122 3.98 -30.89 -11.27
N TRP A 123 2.76 -30.36 -11.36
CA TRP A 123 1.51 -31.12 -11.43
C TRP A 123 0.87 -30.95 -12.80
N GLN A 124 0.38 -32.04 -13.41
CA GLN A 124 -0.18 -32.00 -14.77
C GLN A 124 -1.61 -32.51 -14.82
N LYS A 125 -2.40 -31.89 -15.72
CA LYS A 125 -3.76 -32.30 -16.06
C LYS A 125 -4.08 -31.88 -17.49
N ASP A 126 -4.82 -32.74 -18.20
CA ASP A 126 -5.35 -32.47 -19.53
C ASP A 126 -6.72 -31.80 -19.46
N PHE A 127 -6.92 -30.79 -20.31
CA PHE A 127 -8.17 -30.07 -20.47
C PHE A 127 -8.61 -30.05 -21.91
N ASN A 128 -9.92 -30.11 -22.15
CA ASN A 128 -10.50 -29.81 -23.46
C ASN A 128 -10.37 -28.34 -23.81
N SER A 129 -10.63 -27.96 -25.06
CA SER A 129 -10.83 -26.55 -25.44
C SER A 129 -12.01 -25.95 -24.67
N GLY A 130 -11.88 -24.68 -24.31
CA GLY A 130 -12.87 -23.96 -23.49
C GLY A 130 -12.24 -23.30 -22.26
N GLU A 131 -13.06 -23.04 -21.25
CA GLU A 131 -12.61 -22.39 -20.01
C GLU A 131 -11.88 -23.38 -19.09
N VAL A 132 -10.68 -23.02 -18.68
CA VAL A 132 -9.90 -23.68 -17.64
C VAL A 132 -10.15 -22.92 -16.33
N GLN A 133 -10.53 -23.66 -15.29
CA GLN A 133 -10.83 -23.14 -13.97
C GLN A 133 -9.94 -23.80 -12.93
N LEU A 134 -9.29 -22.99 -12.10
CA LEU A 134 -8.34 -23.44 -11.07
C LEU A 134 -8.66 -22.81 -9.72
N GLY A 135 -8.28 -23.50 -8.64
CA GLY A 135 -8.60 -23.12 -7.28
C GLY A 135 -7.51 -22.32 -6.56
N ILE A 136 -7.82 -21.96 -5.33
CA ILE A 136 -6.96 -21.14 -4.45
C ILE A 136 -5.58 -21.77 -4.23
N ASN A 137 -4.60 -20.90 -3.92
CA ASN A 137 -3.25 -21.35 -3.56
C ASN A 137 -3.22 -22.11 -2.21
N GLY A 138 -4.15 -21.83 -1.31
CA GLY A 138 -4.31 -22.44 0.01
C GLY A 138 -4.86 -21.47 1.05
N PHE A 139 -5.07 -21.94 2.29
CA PHE A 139 -5.62 -21.14 3.38
C PHE A 139 -4.56 -20.49 4.28
N GLY A 140 -3.29 -20.84 4.15
CA GLY A 140 -2.21 -20.28 4.95
C GLY A 140 -1.47 -19.17 4.22
N LYS A 141 -0.79 -18.32 5.01
CA LYS A 141 0.13 -17.32 4.44
C LYS A 141 1.28 -18.03 3.73
N HIS A 142 1.28 -17.97 2.40
CA HIS A 142 2.35 -18.53 1.56
C HIS A 142 2.71 -17.51 0.50
N ARG A 143 3.97 -17.09 0.43
CA ARG A 143 4.41 -15.99 -0.42
C ARG A 143 4.23 -16.28 -1.92
N PRO A 144 4.77 -17.41 -2.49
CA PRO A 144 4.57 -17.71 -3.90
C PRO A 144 3.17 -18.22 -4.20
N VAL A 145 2.55 -17.68 -5.24
CA VAL A 145 1.42 -18.32 -5.90
C VAL A 145 1.94 -19.32 -6.93
N TYR A 146 1.18 -20.34 -7.27
CA TYR A 146 1.54 -21.24 -8.37
C TYR A 146 1.46 -20.51 -9.71
N PHE A 147 2.24 -20.96 -10.69
CA PHE A 147 2.19 -20.49 -12.07
C PHE A 147 2.06 -21.69 -13.03
N LEU A 148 1.83 -21.42 -14.32
CA LEU A 148 1.40 -22.46 -15.25
C LEU A 148 2.28 -22.49 -16.50
N ALA A 149 2.50 -23.70 -17.05
CA ALA A 149 2.93 -23.89 -18.42
C ALA A 149 1.84 -24.62 -19.19
N LEU A 150 1.53 -24.16 -20.40
CA LEU A 150 0.49 -24.73 -21.26
C LEU A 150 1.09 -25.19 -22.59
N ALA A 151 0.73 -26.41 -22.98
CA ALA A 151 1.04 -26.97 -24.30
C ALA A 151 -0.22 -27.51 -24.94
N PRO A 152 -0.41 -27.38 -26.28
CA PRO A 152 -1.46 -28.10 -26.99
C PRO A 152 -1.20 -29.61 -26.90
N GLN A 153 -2.26 -30.41 -26.72
CA GLN A 153 -2.13 -31.88 -26.70
C GLN A 153 -1.67 -32.41 -28.03
N ASN A 154 -2.08 -31.78 -29.12
CA ASN A 154 -1.54 -32.06 -30.43
C ASN A 154 -0.51 -30.97 -30.79
N PRO A 155 0.79 -31.32 -30.95
CA PRO A 155 1.84 -30.32 -31.18
C PRO A 155 1.70 -29.49 -32.47
N SER A 156 0.80 -29.90 -33.40
CA SER A 156 0.51 -29.15 -34.63
C SER A 156 -0.53 -28.05 -34.44
N ASP A 157 -1.22 -28.00 -33.30
CA ASP A 157 -2.28 -27.02 -33.05
C ASP A 157 -1.67 -25.72 -32.55
N GLU A 158 -2.18 -24.59 -33.02
CA GLU A 158 -1.82 -23.27 -32.55
C GLU A 158 -2.64 -22.91 -31.30
N LEU A 159 -1.96 -22.77 -30.17
CA LEU A 159 -2.57 -22.43 -28.90
C LEU A 159 -2.75 -20.92 -28.75
N THR A 160 -3.99 -20.52 -28.49
CA THR A 160 -4.33 -19.15 -28.04
C THR A 160 -4.95 -19.22 -26.65
N VAL A 161 -4.44 -18.37 -25.73
CA VAL A 161 -4.94 -18.23 -24.36
C VAL A 161 -5.49 -16.84 -24.17
N SER A 162 -6.70 -16.74 -23.60
CA SER A 162 -7.35 -15.46 -23.28
C SER A 162 -7.70 -15.39 -21.79
N PRO A 163 -7.22 -14.36 -21.06
CA PRO A 163 -7.56 -14.14 -19.65
C PRO A 163 -9.07 -14.03 -19.41
N VAL A 164 -9.54 -14.57 -18.27
CA VAL A 164 -10.91 -14.40 -17.78
C VAL A 164 -10.90 -13.80 -16.38
N PHE A 165 -10.14 -14.39 -15.46
CA PHE A 165 -9.94 -13.87 -14.11
C PHE A 165 -8.65 -14.43 -13.50
N PRO A 166 -7.77 -13.60 -12.91
CA PRO A 166 -7.84 -12.12 -12.93
C PRO A 166 -7.71 -11.59 -14.36
N GLN A 167 -8.08 -10.34 -14.60
CA GLN A 167 -7.90 -9.71 -15.92
C GLN A 167 -6.41 -9.56 -16.27
N GLU A 168 -5.61 -9.24 -15.26
CA GLU A 168 -4.16 -9.11 -15.38
C GLU A 168 -3.49 -10.49 -15.24
N GLN A 169 -3.27 -11.12 -16.37
CA GLN A 169 -2.49 -12.35 -16.52
C GLN A 169 -1.40 -12.09 -17.54
N HIS A 170 -0.18 -12.50 -17.21
CA HIS A 170 0.95 -12.33 -18.11
C HIS A 170 1.23 -13.63 -18.84
N ILE A 171 1.40 -13.53 -20.16
CA ILE A 171 1.62 -14.66 -21.04
C ILE A 171 2.94 -14.44 -21.78
N GLU A 172 3.89 -15.34 -21.56
CA GLU A 172 5.18 -15.32 -22.26
C GLU A 172 5.64 -16.75 -22.58
N GLN A 173 6.85 -16.90 -23.10
CA GLN A 173 7.41 -18.20 -23.40
C GLN A 173 8.08 -18.81 -22.15
N PHE A 174 7.77 -20.07 -21.82
CA PHE A 174 8.38 -20.80 -20.72
C PHE A 174 9.84 -21.13 -21.07
N ARG A 175 10.77 -20.45 -20.44
CA ARG A 175 12.22 -20.55 -20.64
C ARG A 175 12.99 -20.07 -19.43
N GLU A 176 14.26 -20.36 -19.33
CA GLU A 176 15.15 -19.69 -18.38
C GLU A 176 15.14 -18.17 -18.63
N GLY A 177 15.17 -17.40 -17.56
CA GLY A 177 15.05 -15.95 -17.57
C GLY A 177 13.64 -15.39 -17.72
N ALA A 178 12.59 -16.24 -17.85
CA ALA A 178 11.20 -15.78 -17.82
C ALA A 178 10.74 -15.50 -16.41
N PHE A 179 9.89 -14.47 -16.22
CA PHE A 179 9.39 -14.07 -14.91
C PHE A 179 8.38 -15.04 -14.33
N THR A 180 8.54 -15.37 -13.04
CA THR A 180 7.57 -16.19 -12.30
C THR A 180 6.45 -15.38 -11.67
N TYR A 181 6.68 -14.08 -11.45
CA TYR A 181 5.72 -13.11 -10.93
C TYR A 181 5.94 -11.75 -11.57
N HIS A 182 4.86 -10.99 -11.71
CA HIS A 182 4.89 -9.61 -12.16
C HIS A 182 4.64 -8.70 -10.96
N ASP A 183 5.67 -8.47 -10.22
CA ASP A 183 5.77 -7.50 -9.13
C ASP A 183 7.20 -6.92 -9.10
N TRP A 184 7.53 -6.15 -8.06
CA TRP A 184 8.83 -5.49 -7.93
C TRP A 184 10.02 -6.44 -7.64
N ASP A 185 9.80 -7.70 -7.24
CA ASP A 185 10.90 -8.64 -6.94
C ASP A 185 11.49 -9.31 -8.19
N GLY A 186 10.74 -9.34 -9.27
CA GLY A 186 11.22 -9.77 -10.58
C GLY A 186 11.89 -11.16 -10.66
N LEU A 187 11.47 -12.14 -9.85
CA LEU A 187 12.09 -13.46 -9.83
C LEU A 187 11.94 -14.18 -11.16
N VAL A 188 13.06 -14.65 -11.74
CA VAL A 188 13.10 -15.34 -13.03
C VAL A 188 13.44 -16.82 -12.90
N LEU A 189 13.00 -17.61 -13.88
CA LEU A 189 13.29 -19.04 -13.95
C LEU A 189 14.78 -19.26 -14.19
N THR A 190 15.40 -20.15 -13.40
CA THR A 190 16.82 -20.53 -13.48
C THR A 190 17.03 -21.97 -13.96
N GLU A 191 16.07 -22.88 -13.70
CA GLU A 191 16.13 -24.26 -14.18
C GLU A 191 14.76 -24.67 -14.73
N VAL A 192 14.70 -25.03 -16.00
CA VAL A 192 13.49 -25.43 -16.73
C VAL A 192 13.70 -26.80 -17.38
N PRO A 193 12.84 -27.81 -17.10
CA PRO A 193 12.89 -29.09 -17.80
C PRO A 193 12.71 -28.94 -19.33
N GLU A 194 13.47 -29.71 -20.11
CA GLU A 194 13.41 -29.66 -21.59
C GLU A 194 12.00 -29.85 -22.14
N SER A 195 11.19 -30.71 -21.50
CA SER A 195 9.81 -30.97 -21.90
C SER A 195 8.84 -29.80 -21.68
N LEU A 196 9.20 -28.80 -20.87
CA LEU A 196 8.40 -27.61 -20.65
C LEU A 196 8.91 -26.38 -21.44
N GLN A 197 10.12 -26.46 -21.98
CA GLN A 197 10.73 -25.38 -22.77
C GLN A 197 9.87 -25.02 -23.98
N GLY A 198 9.66 -23.73 -24.19
CA GLY A 198 8.91 -23.22 -25.33
C GLY A 198 7.38 -23.25 -25.19
N GLN A 199 6.83 -23.85 -24.13
CA GLN A 199 5.40 -23.80 -23.82
C GLN A 199 4.97 -22.36 -23.47
N GLN A 200 3.67 -22.08 -23.42
CA GLN A 200 3.18 -20.79 -22.94
C GLN A 200 3.23 -20.74 -21.41
N LEU A 201 3.97 -19.79 -20.86
CA LEU A 201 4.02 -19.47 -19.43
C LEU A 201 2.87 -18.51 -19.09
N LEU A 202 2.04 -18.85 -18.11
CA LEU A 202 1.06 -17.97 -17.52
C LEU A 202 1.47 -17.66 -16.08
N THR A 203 1.56 -16.38 -15.76
CA THR A 203 1.88 -15.88 -14.42
C THR A 203 0.88 -14.82 -13.99
N THR A 204 0.86 -14.52 -12.70
CA THR A 204 0.06 -13.45 -12.09
C THR A 204 0.87 -12.79 -10.98
N ILE A 205 0.28 -11.81 -10.29
CA ILE A 205 0.93 -11.14 -9.16
C ILE A 205 1.04 -12.08 -7.95
N ARG A 206 2.16 -11.98 -7.25
CA ARG A 206 2.48 -12.82 -6.08
C ARG A 206 1.52 -12.61 -4.90
N GLY A 207 1.02 -11.40 -4.70
CA GLY A 207 0.11 -11.05 -3.61
C GLY A 207 -1.16 -11.90 -3.58
N ARG A 208 -1.60 -12.43 -4.72
CA ARG A 208 -2.77 -13.30 -4.80
C ARG A 208 -2.69 -14.57 -3.92
N ALA A 209 -1.50 -14.96 -3.50
CA ALA A 209 -1.33 -16.04 -2.51
C ALA A 209 -2.10 -15.78 -1.20
N ARG A 210 -2.48 -14.53 -0.92
CA ARG A 210 -3.18 -14.12 0.31
C ARG A 210 -4.70 -14.00 0.18
N GLU A 211 -5.27 -14.15 -1.00
CA GLU A 211 -6.72 -13.93 -1.23
C GLU A 211 -7.62 -14.84 -0.36
N ALA A 212 -7.14 -16.04 -0.02
CA ALA A 212 -7.85 -16.99 0.83
C ALA A 212 -7.15 -17.25 2.19
N HIS A 213 -6.30 -16.35 2.65
CA HIS A 213 -5.57 -16.50 3.90
C HIS A 213 -6.52 -16.47 5.11
N LEU A 214 -6.59 -17.56 5.86
CA LEU A 214 -7.39 -17.75 7.06
C LEU A 214 -6.59 -18.37 8.22
N VAL A 215 -5.66 -19.29 7.93
CA VAL A 215 -4.79 -19.92 8.94
C VAL A 215 -3.76 -18.92 9.42
N ASP A 216 -3.70 -18.68 10.73
CA ASP A 216 -2.85 -17.65 11.36
C ASP A 216 -3.16 -16.22 10.89
N ALA A 217 -4.39 -15.97 10.42
CA ALA A 217 -4.79 -14.68 9.87
C ALA A 217 -5.62 -13.81 10.83
N PHE A 218 -6.30 -14.45 11.79
CA PHE A 218 -7.08 -13.72 12.78
C PHE A 218 -6.15 -13.00 13.76
N ARG A 219 -6.49 -11.74 14.06
CA ARG A 219 -5.63 -10.83 14.83
C ARG A 219 -6.43 -10.04 15.86
N SER A 220 -5.72 -9.42 16.80
CA SER A 220 -6.26 -8.42 17.72
C SER A 220 -5.36 -7.20 17.75
N THR A 221 -5.94 -6.00 17.80
CA THR A 221 -5.17 -4.76 17.97
C THR A 221 -4.98 -4.42 19.45
N ASP A 222 -3.79 -3.92 19.78
CA ASP A 222 -3.51 -3.33 21.11
C ASP A 222 -4.19 -1.96 21.29
N PHE A 223 -4.69 -1.37 20.19
CA PHE A 223 -5.25 -0.02 20.13
C PHE A 223 -6.66 -0.04 19.53
N PRO A 224 -7.65 -0.69 20.18
CA PRO A 224 -9.01 -0.72 19.66
C PRO A 224 -9.61 0.68 19.62
N SER A 225 -10.47 0.93 18.63
CA SER A 225 -11.17 2.20 18.48
C SER A 225 -12.19 2.43 19.62
N GLY A 226 -12.33 3.67 20.04
CA GLY A 226 -13.29 4.09 21.07
C GLY A 226 -14.17 5.23 20.58
N ASP A 227 -15.14 5.64 21.42
CA ASP A 227 -16.01 6.78 21.10
C ASP A 227 -15.28 8.14 21.15
N ARG A 228 -14.17 8.21 21.89
CA ARG A 228 -13.31 9.39 21.90
C ARG A 228 -12.40 9.38 20.69
N PRO A 229 -12.32 10.50 19.94
CA PRO A 229 -11.41 10.62 18.80
C PRO A 229 -9.96 10.35 19.16
N ASP A 230 -9.30 9.54 18.36
CA ASP A 230 -7.87 9.27 18.44
C ASP A 230 -7.22 9.27 17.04
N GLN A 231 -5.93 8.96 16.94
CA GLN A 231 -5.16 8.92 15.70
C GLN A 231 -5.36 10.19 14.84
N LEU A 232 -5.31 11.36 15.51
CA LEU A 232 -5.42 12.64 14.83
C LEU A 232 -4.23 12.83 13.89
N LEU A 233 -4.52 13.11 12.63
CA LEU A 233 -3.53 13.24 11.56
C LEU A 233 -3.82 14.49 10.74
N LEU A 234 -2.80 15.27 10.44
CA LEU A 234 -2.85 16.36 9.47
C LEU A 234 -2.21 15.93 8.16
N THR A 235 -2.85 16.28 7.04
CA THR A 235 -2.34 16.10 5.68
C THR A 235 -2.72 17.28 4.80
N TRP A 236 -2.24 17.30 3.55
CA TRP A 236 -2.74 18.21 2.51
C TRP A 236 -3.27 17.41 1.35
N SER A 237 -4.48 17.73 0.89
CA SER A 237 -4.99 17.26 -0.41
C SER A 237 -5.07 18.39 -1.45
N GLU A 238 -4.77 19.60 -1.05
CA GLU A 238 -4.73 20.81 -1.89
C GLU A 238 -3.60 21.77 -1.43
N ASP A 239 -3.63 23.02 -1.91
CA ASP A 239 -2.62 24.05 -1.62
C ASP A 239 -2.37 24.25 -0.11
N PRO A 240 -1.16 23.97 0.40
CA PRO A 240 -0.80 24.12 1.82
C PRO A 240 -0.88 25.56 2.33
N VAL A 241 -0.92 26.55 1.44
CA VAL A 241 -1.06 27.97 1.81
C VAL A 241 -2.46 28.28 2.35
N ARG A 242 -3.50 27.56 1.86
CA ARG A 242 -4.90 27.87 2.13
C ARG A 242 -5.74 26.70 2.60
N SER A 243 -5.13 25.54 2.82
CA SER A 243 -5.84 24.34 3.19
C SER A 243 -5.10 23.48 4.21
N ILE A 244 -5.87 22.65 4.90
CA ILE A 244 -5.40 21.53 5.72
C ILE A 244 -6.49 20.47 5.76
N ASP A 245 -6.11 19.21 5.76
CA ASP A 245 -7.01 18.10 6.01
C ASP A 245 -6.74 17.55 7.42
N ILE A 246 -7.82 17.37 8.18
CA ILE A 246 -7.77 16.83 9.55
C ILE A 246 -8.46 15.49 9.52
N GLN A 247 -7.73 14.44 9.86
CA GLN A 247 -8.25 13.07 9.92
C GLN A 247 -8.21 12.57 11.37
N TRP A 248 -9.17 11.70 11.72
CA TRP A 248 -9.21 11.03 13.02
C TRP A 248 -10.03 9.76 12.95
N ARG A 249 -9.94 8.94 13.98
CA ARG A 249 -10.68 7.68 14.14
C ARG A 249 -11.62 7.75 15.33
N THR A 250 -12.74 7.01 15.24
CA THR A 250 -13.59 6.61 16.39
C THR A 250 -14.12 5.19 16.18
N SER A 251 -14.80 4.65 17.18
CA SER A 251 -15.62 3.45 17.03
C SER A 251 -16.78 3.69 16.06
N GLU A 252 -17.41 2.63 15.58
CA GLU A 252 -18.61 2.68 14.71
C GLU A 252 -19.84 3.32 15.38
N ASN A 253 -19.85 3.51 16.71
CA ASN A 253 -20.95 4.17 17.43
C ASN A 253 -21.11 5.66 17.07
N ILE A 254 -20.06 6.30 16.56
CA ILE A 254 -20.07 7.74 16.25
C ILE A 254 -20.48 7.94 14.79
N ALA A 255 -21.76 8.18 14.55
CA ALA A 255 -22.33 8.31 13.21
C ALA A 255 -21.90 9.58 12.44
N LYS A 256 -21.51 10.64 13.13
CA LYS A 256 -21.11 11.93 12.54
C LYS A 256 -19.93 12.54 13.29
N GLY A 257 -18.94 12.96 12.53
CA GLY A 257 -17.78 13.69 13.06
C GLY A 257 -17.99 15.20 12.98
N MET A 258 -17.29 15.95 13.84
CA MET A 258 -17.28 17.40 13.85
C MET A 258 -15.90 17.94 14.14
N VAL A 259 -15.51 18.99 13.42
CA VAL A 259 -14.34 19.80 13.71
C VAL A 259 -14.78 21.18 14.17
N HIS A 260 -14.23 21.63 15.30
CA HIS A 260 -14.21 23.05 15.67
C HIS A 260 -12.81 23.60 15.42
N TYR A 261 -12.71 24.72 14.72
CA TYR A 261 -11.42 25.37 14.46
C TYR A 261 -11.54 26.89 14.48
N TRP A 262 -10.45 27.57 14.82
CA TRP A 262 -10.38 29.02 14.93
C TRP A 262 -8.98 29.52 14.61
N LYS A 263 -8.88 30.69 14.04
CA LYS A 263 -7.61 31.37 13.88
C LYS A 263 -7.10 31.83 15.26
N LYS A 264 -5.85 31.60 15.60
CA LYS A 264 -5.28 32.04 16.88
C LYS A 264 -5.39 33.56 17.00
N GLY A 265 -5.94 34.02 18.12
CA GLY A 265 -6.23 35.44 18.37
C GLY A 265 -7.63 35.91 17.91
N SER A 266 -8.41 35.08 17.21
CA SER A 266 -9.82 35.32 16.91
C SER A 266 -10.72 34.77 18.04
N THR A 267 -11.89 35.42 18.21
CA THR A 267 -12.98 34.90 19.06
C THR A 267 -13.94 34.01 18.29
N ASP A 268 -13.86 33.99 16.96
CA ASP A 268 -14.76 33.27 16.09
C ASP A 268 -14.33 31.81 15.96
N THR A 269 -15.26 30.91 16.23
CA THR A 269 -15.07 29.47 16.05
C THR A 269 -15.90 28.97 14.87
N MET A 270 -15.24 28.38 13.90
CA MET A 270 -15.86 27.72 12.76
C MET A 270 -16.12 26.24 13.07
N GLN A 271 -17.14 25.68 12.44
CA GLN A 271 -17.55 24.30 12.63
C GLN A 271 -17.75 23.62 11.27
N LEU A 272 -17.33 22.35 11.17
CA LEU A 272 -17.54 21.52 10.00
C LEU A 272 -17.97 20.11 10.45
N GLU A 273 -19.15 19.69 10.00
CA GLU A 273 -19.64 18.31 10.18
C GLU A 273 -19.17 17.45 9.00
N VAL A 274 -18.78 16.22 9.28
CA VAL A 274 -18.32 15.25 8.27
C VAL A 274 -18.90 13.86 8.49
N ASP A 275 -19.15 13.17 7.39
CA ASP A 275 -19.54 11.78 7.40
C ASP A 275 -18.32 10.86 7.55
N PRO A 276 -18.46 9.72 8.20
CA PRO A 276 -17.39 8.75 8.32
C PRO A 276 -17.21 7.95 7.01
N TYR A 277 -15.98 7.53 6.79
CA TYR A 277 -15.71 6.33 6.02
C TYR A 277 -15.74 5.13 6.98
N VAL A 278 -16.63 4.18 6.73
CA VAL A 278 -16.69 2.93 7.50
C VAL A 278 -15.59 2.01 7.00
N MET A 279 -14.68 1.66 7.88
CA MET A 279 -13.57 0.75 7.57
C MET A 279 -13.79 -0.58 8.28
N GLU A 280 -13.64 -1.66 7.54
CA GLU A 280 -13.69 -3.03 8.05
C GLU A 280 -12.34 -3.70 7.86
N ASP A 281 -11.80 -4.31 8.93
CA ASP A 281 -10.83 -5.39 8.83
C ASP A 281 -11.47 -6.67 9.39
N ARG A 282 -11.98 -7.51 8.49
CA ARG A 282 -12.75 -8.71 8.84
C ARG A 282 -12.00 -9.72 9.69
N LEU A 283 -10.68 -9.68 9.70
CA LEU A 283 -9.83 -10.60 10.45
C LEU A 283 -9.33 -10.01 11.78
N LEU A 284 -9.74 -8.79 12.11
CA LEU A 284 -9.40 -8.13 13.37
C LEU A 284 -10.52 -8.34 14.40
N GLN A 285 -10.32 -9.28 15.33
CA GLN A 285 -11.37 -9.83 16.16
C GLN A 285 -11.96 -8.84 17.18
N ASN A 286 -11.11 -8.02 17.81
CA ASN A 286 -11.54 -7.16 18.92
C ASN A 286 -11.95 -5.74 18.47
N ASP A 287 -11.84 -5.43 17.18
CA ASP A 287 -12.19 -4.11 16.63
C ASP A 287 -12.41 -4.18 15.10
N ARG A 288 -13.34 -5.03 14.67
CA ARG A 288 -13.59 -5.32 13.25
C ARG A 288 -13.95 -4.07 12.44
N TYR A 289 -14.78 -3.19 13.00
CA TYR A 289 -15.26 -1.97 12.35
C TYR A 289 -14.80 -0.73 13.09
N MET A 290 -14.40 0.28 12.32
CA MET A 290 -14.16 1.61 12.84
C MET A 290 -14.66 2.68 11.88
N HIS A 291 -14.87 3.90 12.39
CA HIS A 291 -15.14 5.09 11.59
C HIS A 291 -13.90 5.96 11.47
N ARG A 292 -13.52 6.29 10.22
CA ARG A 292 -12.49 7.26 9.93
C ARG A 292 -13.10 8.50 9.30
N PHE A 293 -12.74 9.65 9.82
CA PHE A 293 -13.25 10.95 9.38
C PHE A 293 -12.14 11.73 8.70
N THR A 294 -12.53 12.55 7.71
CA THR A 294 -11.64 13.50 7.04
C THR A 294 -12.36 14.82 6.86
N ALA A 295 -11.91 15.85 7.60
CA ALA A 295 -12.38 17.21 7.47
C ALA A 295 -11.42 18.02 6.60
N LYS A 296 -11.89 18.49 5.44
CA LYS A 296 -11.10 19.29 4.50
C LYS A 296 -11.34 20.78 4.74
N LEU A 297 -10.45 21.47 5.46
CA LEU A 297 -10.54 22.89 5.71
C LEU A 297 -9.91 23.66 4.54
N ARG A 298 -10.67 24.61 4.00
CA ARG A 298 -10.31 25.38 2.81
C ARG A 298 -10.48 26.87 3.02
N GLY A 299 -9.82 27.69 2.21
CA GLY A 299 -9.92 29.14 2.28
C GLY A 299 -9.30 29.74 3.53
N LEU A 300 -8.35 29.04 4.13
CA LEU A 300 -7.61 29.52 5.30
C LEU A 300 -6.70 30.70 4.94
N ASP A 301 -6.38 31.53 5.93
CA ASP A 301 -5.44 32.65 5.75
C ASP A 301 -4.00 32.11 5.66
N PRO A 302 -3.21 32.58 4.68
CA PRO A 302 -1.80 32.20 4.55
C PRO A 302 -0.97 32.57 5.78
N GLY A 303 0.04 31.76 6.11
CA GLY A 303 1.00 32.02 7.19
C GLY A 303 0.34 32.19 8.55
N SER A 304 -0.78 31.57 8.80
CA SER A 304 -1.60 31.78 9.98
C SER A 304 -1.69 30.52 10.84
N ALA A 305 -1.64 30.73 12.18
CA ALA A 305 -1.80 29.63 13.12
C ALA A 305 -3.28 29.47 13.51
N TYR A 306 -3.72 28.24 13.61
CA TYR A 306 -5.06 27.83 13.98
C TYR A 306 -5.04 26.87 15.16
N GLY A 307 -6.08 26.98 16.01
CA GLY A 307 -6.44 25.94 16.97
C GLY A 307 -7.57 25.07 16.42
N TYR A 308 -7.61 23.80 16.79
CA TYR A 308 -8.72 22.92 16.45
C TYR A 308 -8.94 21.82 17.48
N ARG A 309 -10.13 21.24 17.47
CA ARG A 309 -10.46 19.97 18.12
C ARG A 309 -11.47 19.20 17.29
N VAL A 310 -11.47 17.89 17.41
CA VAL A 310 -12.39 17.00 16.70
C VAL A 310 -13.24 16.22 17.70
N GLY A 311 -14.44 15.82 17.29
CA GLY A 311 -15.37 15.08 18.14
C GLY A 311 -16.69 14.81 17.44
N SER A 312 -17.76 14.71 18.22
CA SER A 312 -19.14 14.65 17.73
C SER A 312 -20.06 15.48 18.63
N ILE A 313 -21.24 15.82 18.13
CA ILE A 313 -22.25 16.59 18.89
C ILE A 313 -22.66 15.85 20.17
N SER A 314 -22.79 14.54 20.09
CA SER A 314 -23.29 13.66 21.17
C SER A 314 -22.20 12.91 21.91
N GLY A 315 -20.92 13.03 21.48
CA GLY A 315 -19.81 12.22 21.97
C GLY A 315 -18.69 13.05 22.62
N ALA A 316 -17.57 12.37 22.84
CA ALA A 316 -16.38 12.97 23.39
C ALA A 316 -15.65 13.86 22.36
N TRP A 317 -14.84 14.77 22.86
CA TRP A 317 -13.96 15.62 22.07
C TRP A 317 -12.49 15.27 22.33
N SER A 318 -11.65 15.48 21.31
CA SER A 318 -10.19 15.44 21.47
C SER A 318 -9.70 16.59 22.35
N GLU A 319 -8.47 16.52 22.80
CA GLU A 319 -7.73 17.69 23.28
C GLU A 319 -7.60 18.71 22.14
N VAL A 320 -7.38 19.98 22.52
CA VAL A 320 -7.14 21.06 21.57
C VAL A 320 -5.75 20.91 20.97
N GLN A 321 -5.70 20.87 19.64
CA GLN A 321 -4.47 20.84 18.87
C GLN A 321 -4.30 22.13 18.07
N SER A 322 -3.19 22.28 17.35
CA SER A 322 -2.95 23.44 16.51
C SER A 322 -2.14 23.08 15.27
N PHE A 323 -2.36 23.86 14.20
CA PHE A 323 -1.56 23.80 12.97
C PHE A 323 -1.27 25.21 12.45
N SER A 324 -0.39 25.30 11.46
CA SER A 324 -0.13 26.53 10.70
C SER A 324 -0.28 26.27 9.21
N THR A 325 -0.79 27.25 8.48
CA THR A 325 -0.78 27.27 7.00
C THR A 325 0.57 27.77 6.50
N ALA A 326 0.99 27.34 5.33
CA ALA A 326 2.19 27.84 4.68
C ALA A 326 2.07 29.34 4.37
N ALA A 327 3.18 30.06 4.37
CA ALA A 327 3.21 31.47 3.97
C ALA A 327 2.98 31.60 2.45
N SER A 328 2.36 32.71 2.01
CA SER A 328 2.14 32.98 0.58
C SER A 328 3.39 33.50 -0.15
N GLN A 329 4.41 33.92 0.60
CA GLN A 329 5.68 34.36 0.05
C GLN A 329 6.77 33.39 0.46
N ALA A 330 7.77 33.19 -0.40
CA ALA A 330 8.89 32.32 -0.12
C ALA A 330 9.65 32.77 1.14
N VAL A 331 9.65 31.93 2.14
CA VAL A 331 10.39 32.08 3.40
C VAL A 331 11.19 30.81 3.64
N PRO A 332 12.26 30.85 4.44
CA PRO A 332 12.96 29.64 4.84
C PRO A 332 12.01 28.66 5.51
N PHE A 333 12.15 27.38 5.19
CA PHE A 333 11.36 26.31 5.79
C PHE A 333 12.20 25.03 5.95
N SER A 334 11.75 24.13 6.79
CA SER A 334 12.35 22.83 6.96
C SER A 334 11.31 21.73 6.98
N PHE A 335 11.71 20.56 6.54
CA PHE A 335 10.94 19.34 6.61
C PHE A 335 11.82 18.17 7.03
N ILE A 336 11.18 17.13 7.54
CA ILE A 336 11.85 15.90 7.93
C ILE A 336 11.28 14.77 7.10
N TRP A 337 12.15 13.87 6.61
CA TRP A 337 11.72 12.66 5.96
C TRP A 337 12.34 11.42 6.60
N PHE A 338 11.64 10.32 6.42
CA PHE A 338 12.02 9.00 6.87
C PHE A 338 11.96 8.05 5.68
N GLY A 339 12.84 7.05 5.64
CA GLY A 339 12.60 5.83 4.87
C GLY A 339 11.62 4.92 5.59
N ASP A 340 11.79 3.61 5.42
CA ASP A 340 10.94 2.57 5.96
C ASP A 340 10.75 2.67 7.49
N VAL A 341 9.51 2.73 7.96
CA VAL A 341 9.22 2.82 9.41
C VAL A 341 8.53 1.57 9.96
N HIS A 342 7.85 0.78 9.13
CA HIS A 342 7.29 -0.54 9.45
C HIS A 342 6.49 -0.59 10.75
N ASN A 343 5.68 0.43 11.04
CA ASN A 343 4.88 0.54 12.28
C ASN A 343 5.64 0.15 13.58
N SER A 344 6.94 0.32 13.60
CA SER A 344 7.80 -0.02 14.75
C SER A 344 7.59 0.92 15.93
N ALA A 345 7.67 0.42 17.17
CA ALA A 345 7.67 1.28 18.35
C ALA A 345 8.85 2.28 18.38
N VAL A 346 9.95 1.97 17.70
CA VAL A 346 11.10 2.89 17.53
C VAL A 346 10.70 4.10 16.69
N TRP A 347 9.75 3.96 15.75
CA TRP A 347 9.18 5.07 14.98
C TRP A 347 8.68 6.19 15.88
N GLY A 348 7.91 5.85 16.92
CA GLY A 348 7.41 6.84 17.88
C GLY A 348 8.52 7.63 18.58
N ASN A 349 9.60 6.95 18.96
CA ASN A 349 10.76 7.58 19.57
C ASN A 349 11.48 8.51 18.56
N LEU A 350 11.61 8.06 17.32
CA LEU A 350 12.34 8.75 16.27
C LEU A 350 11.64 10.05 15.85
N ILE A 351 10.32 9.99 15.58
CA ILE A 351 9.53 11.18 15.18
C ILE A 351 9.43 12.19 16.30
N GLN A 352 9.20 11.77 17.56
CA GLN A 352 9.17 12.68 18.70
C GLN A 352 10.53 13.30 19.01
N LYS A 353 11.61 12.56 18.80
CA LYS A 353 12.97 13.10 18.92
C LYS A 353 13.23 14.16 17.85
N SER A 354 12.87 13.85 16.60
CA SER A 354 13.03 14.79 15.49
C SER A 354 12.27 16.11 15.73
N GLU A 355 11.04 16.04 16.26
CA GLU A 355 10.26 17.24 16.64
C GLU A 355 10.95 18.07 17.72
N ARG A 356 11.52 17.41 18.76
CA ARG A 356 12.24 18.13 19.84
C ARG A 356 13.53 18.79 19.36
N GLN A 357 14.25 18.16 18.45
CA GLN A 357 15.50 18.69 17.90
C GLN A 357 15.27 19.75 16.81
N HIS A 358 14.21 19.61 16.03
CA HIS A 358 13.84 20.51 14.93
C HIS A 358 12.40 21.06 15.08
N PRO A 359 12.11 21.86 16.11
CA PRO A 359 10.75 22.35 16.40
C PRO A 359 10.16 23.23 15.28
N ALA A 360 11.02 23.81 14.44
CA ALA A 360 10.64 24.64 13.29
C ALA A 360 10.27 23.81 12.04
N THR A 361 10.29 22.47 12.10
CA THR A 361 9.84 21.60 11.01
C THR A 361 8.40 21.93 10.65
N GLU A 362 8.12 22.12 9.36
CA GLU A 362 6.78 22.44 8.87
C GLU A 362 5.96 21.19 8.59
N PHE A 363 6.56 20.12 8.06
CA PHE A 363 5.89 18.87 7.75
C PHE A 363 6.86 17.68 7.73
N TYR A 364 6.29 16.50 7.72
CA TYR A 364 6.99 15.22 7.65
C TYR A 364 6.58 14.44 6.42
N PHE A 365 7.44 13.55 5.93
CA PHE A 365 7.01 12.49 5.01
C PHE A 365 7.79 11.18 5.17
N ILE A 366 7.17 10.09 4.69
CA ILE A 366 7.72 8.73 4.70
C ILE A 366 7.85 8.26 3.25
N ALA A 367 9.03 7.76 2.88
CA ALA A 367 9.35 7.30 1.53
C ALA A 367 9.00 5.81 1.31
N GLY A 368 7.80 5.39 1.73
CA GLY A 368 7.27 4.04 1.59
C GLY A 368 7.54 3.12 2.79
N ASP A 369 6.89 1.98 2.77
CA ASP A 369 6.91 0.96 3.83
C ASP A 369 6.56 1.56 5.21
N LEU A 370 5.38 2.20 5.25
CA LEU A 370 4.82 2.77 6.47
C LEU A 370 4.50 1.68 7.48
N VAL A 371 4.01 0.55 7.00
CA VAL A 371 3.55 -0.59 7.81
C VAL A 371 4.16 -1.91 7.30
N ASP A 372 4.14 -2.94 8.13
CA ASP A 372 4.61 -4.28 7.73
C ASP A 372 3.64 -4.97 6.77
N THR A 373 2.33 -4.70 6.91
CA THR A 373 1.29 -5.31 6.10
C THR A 373 0.16 -4.31 5.84
N GLY A 374 0.15 -3.71 4.66
CA GLY A 374 -0.77 -2.63 4.28
C GLY A 374 -2.26 -2.99 4.37
N LEU A 375 -2.61 -4.29 4.31
CA LEU A 375 -3.99 -4.77 4.47
C LEU A 375 -4.36 -5.08 5.94
N TYR A 376 -3.46 -4.85 6.90
CA TYR A 376 -3.71 -5.13 8.32
C TYR A 376 -3.90 -3.82 9.08
N ARG A 377 -5.13 -3.56 9.52
CA ARG A 377 -5.46 -2.30 10.20
C ARG A 377 -4.70 -2.12 11.51
N ASP A 378 -4.43 -3.19 12.24
CA ASP A 378 -3.63 -3.15 13.47
C ASP A 378 -2.20 -2.62 13.26
N ASP A 379 -1.62 -2.79 12.08
CA ASP A 379 -0.33 -2.19 11.75
C ASP A 379 -0.46 -0.68 11.54
N TRP A 380 -1.53 -0.19 10.91
CA TRP A 380 -1.84 1.24 10.82
C TRP A 380 -2.16 1.84 12.19
N ASP A 381 -2.86 1.09 13.06
CA ASP A 381 -3.14 1.52 14.42
C ASP A 381 -1.85 1.79 15.21
N LYS A 382 -0.85 0.91 15.07
CA LYS A 382 0.49 1.10 15.68
C LYS A 382 1.19 2.32 15.09
N LEU A 383 1.22 2.47 13.76
CA LEU A 383 1.88 3.59 13.07
C LEU A 383 1.41 4.93 13.65
N PHE A 384 0.11 5.16 13.66
CA PHE A 384 -0.46 6.44 14.10
C PHE A 384 -0.37 6.64 15.61
N THR A 385 -0.59 5.59 16.40
CA THR A 385 -0.52 5.67 17.85
C THR A 385 0.90 5.97 18.33
N TYR A 386 1.91 5.34 17.72
CA TYR A 386 3.31 5.59 18.07
C TYR A 386 3.79 6.98 17.65
N ALA A 387 3.30 7.52 16.54
CA ALA A 387 3.62 8.88 16.12
C ALA A 387 3.14 9.94 17.15
N GLY A 388 2.11 9.60 17.93
CA GLY A 388 1.59 10.46 19.01
C GLY A 388 1.03 11.78 18.49
N GLU A 389 1.24 12.86 19.25
CA GLU A 389 0.69 14.18 18.90
C GLU A 389 1.47 14.93 17.80
N THR A 390 2.64 14.45 17.38
CA THR A 390 3.45 15.13 16.36
C THR A 390 2.67 15.32 15.06
N ILE A 391 2.02 14.26 14.58
CA ILE A 391 1.24 14.27 13.34
C ILE A 391 -0.12 14.95 13.46
N SER A 392 -0.58 15.26 14.66
CA SER A 392 -1.77 16.09 14.90
C SER A 392 -1.47 17.59 14.88
N ARG A 393 -0.19 17.96 14.83
CA ARG A 393 0.28 19.35 14.80
C ARG A 393 1.02 19.71 13.52
N LYS A 394 1.63 18.72 12.87
CA LYS A 394 2.43 18.88 11.66
C LYS A 394 1.93 17.88 10.61
N PRO A 395 1.70 18.29 9.37
CA PRO A 395 1.27 17.40 8.31
C PRO A 395 2.26 16.25 8.06
N LEU A 396 1.70 15.07 7.84
CA LEU A 396 2.42 13.87 7.39
C LEU A 396 1.95 13.51 6.00
N LEU A 397 2.89 13.39 5.07
CA LEU A 397 2.66 12.88 3.71
C LEU A 397 3.41 11.57 3.53
N ALA A 398 3.13 10.84 2.47
CA ALA A 398 3.82 9.59 2.18
C ALA A 398 3.70 9.20 0.72
N VAL A 399 4.56 8.29 0.29
CA VAL A 399 4.35 7.44 -0.89
C VAL A 399 4.21 6.00 -0.41
N PRO A 400 3.48 5.12 -1.10
CA PRO A 400 3.44 3.73 -0.70
C PRO A 400 4.72 2.99 -1.08
N GLY A 401 5.07 2.00 -0.25
CA GLY A 401 6.07 0.98 -0.58
C GLY A 401 5.42 -0.37 -0.89
N ASN A 402 6.24 -1.39 -1.06
CA ASN A 402 5.74 -2.73 -1.37
C ASN A 402 4.98 -3.38 -0.20
N HIS A 403 5.32 -3.07 1.03
CA HIS A 403 4.57 -3.52 2.19
C HIS A 403 3.19 -2.85 2.28
N ASP A 404 3.08 -1.59 1.91
CA ASP A 404 1.81 -0.84 1.89
C ASP A 404 0.89 -1.32 0.77
N SER A 405 1.43 -1.72 -0.41
CA SER A 405 0.70 -2.20 -1.59
C SER A 405 0.54 -3.72 -1.67
N GLN A 406 1.05 -4.46 -0.69
CA GLN A 406 0.83 -5.90 -0.48
C GLN A 406 1.08 -6.78 -1.70
N ASP A 407 2.30 -6.79 -2.19
CA ASP A 407 2.72 -7.70 -3.25
C ASP A 407 1.82 -7.61 -4.50
N GLY A 408 1.37 -6.38 -4.85
CA GLY A 408 0.55 -6.13 -6.04
C GLY A 408 -0.97 -6.22 -5.83
N LEU A 409 -1.46 -6.54 -4.61
CA LEU A 409 -2.91 -6.54 -4.31
C LEU A 409 -3.51 -5.13 -4.23
N GLY A 410 -2.67 -4.09 -4.23
CA GLY A 410 -3.08 -2.70 -4.14
C GLY A 410 -2.98 -2.11 -2.73
N ALA A 411 -3.10 -0.80 -2.66
CA ALA A 411 -2.87 -0.01 -1.44
C ALA A 411 -4.17 0.65 -0.91
N TRP A 412 -5.30 -0.05 -1.00
CA TRP A 412 -6.61 0.54 -0.66
C TRP A 412 -6.68 1.09 0.76
N MET A 413 -6.03 0.42 1.74
CA MET A 413 -6.04 0.90 3.13
C MET A 413 -5.17 2.15 3.28
N TYR A 414 -4.00 2.21 2.62
CA TYR A 414 -3.18 3.42 2.52
C TYR A 414 -4.01 4.61 1.99
N GLU A 415 -4.76 4.43 0.90
CA GLU A 415 -5.60 5.47 0.29
C GLU A 415 -6.73 5.94 1.24
N LYS A 416 -7.21 5.09 2.14
CA LYS A 416 -8.25 5.45 3.12
C LYS A 416 -7.68 6.03 4.42
N MET A 417 -6.44 5.67 4.75
CA MET A 417 -5.77 6.20 5.94
C MET A 417 -5.21 7.60 5.74
N LEU A 418 -4.87 7.99 4.50
CA LEU A 418 -4.22 9.27 4.19
C LEU A 418 -5.05 10.08 3.19
N SER A 419 -5.32 11.35 3.51
CA SER A 419 -5.93 12.31 2.57
C SER A 419 -4.84 13.09 1.86
N LEU A 420 -4.47 12.65 0.65
CA LEU A 420 -3.36 13.18 -0.13
C LEU A 420 -3.85 13.87 -1.40
N PRO A 421 -3.00 14.66 -2.10
CA PRO A 421 -3.40 15.37 -3.32
C PRO A 421 -3.93 14.44 -4.42
N ALA A 422 -4.98 14.90 -5.09
CA ALA A 422 -5.59 14.21 -6.22
C ALA A 422 -5.03 14.66 -7.59
N ASP A 423 -4.07 15.58 -7.62
CA ASP A 423 -3.33 15.95 -8.83
C ASP A 423 -2.30 14.87 -9.16
N SER A 424 -2.70 13.90 -9.95
CA SER A 424 -2.05 12.60 -10.14
C SER A 424 -2.14 12.14 -11.60
N PRO A 425 -1.39 11.11 -12.00
CA PRO A 425 -1.76 10.28 -13.14
C PRO A 425 -3.16 9.69 -12.96
N VAL A 426 -3.88 9.47 -14.05
CA VAL A 426 -5.26 8.96 -14.02
C VAL A 426 -5.32 7.58 -13.32
N GLY A 427 -6.19 7.46 -12.31
CA GLY A 427 -6.37 6.22 -11.54
C GLY A 427 -5.31 5.99 -10.45
N MET A 428 -4.46 6.99 -10.16
CA MET A 428 -3.41 6.91 -9.15
C MET A 428 -3.55 8.00 -8.08
N GLU A 429 -4.77 8.50 -7.89
CA GLU A 429 -5.10 9.59 -6.95
C GLU A 429 -4.70 9.22 -5.51
N GLY A 430 -3.92 10.10 -4.88
CA GLY A 430 -3.40 9.89 -3.53
C GLY A 430 -2.22 8.93 -3.43
N ARG A 431 -1.85 8.23 -4.51
CA ARG A 431 -0.70 7.32 -4.58
C ARG A 431 0.51 7.98 -5.25
N SER A 432 0.28 8.59 -6.44
CA SER A 432 1.27 9.45 -7.09
C SER A 432 0.69 10.85 -7.20
N TYR A 433 1.40 11.86 -6.70
CA TYR A 433 0.92 13.23 -6.65
C TYR A 433 2.05 14.25 -6.60
N ALA A 434 1.74 15.52 -6.87
CA ALA A 434 2.68 16.60 -6.74
C ALA A 434 2.09 17.74 -5.89
N PHE A 435 2.97 18.44 -5.18
CA PHE A 435 2.63 19.68 -4.50
C PHE A 435 3.83 20.62 -4.49
N THR A 436 3.54 21.91 -4.36
CA THR A 436 4.58 22.91 -4.18
C THR A 436 4.52 23.48 -2.76
N TYR A 437 5.65 23.48 -2.09
CA TYR A 437 5.81 24.16 -0.80
C TYR A 437 6.87 25.24 -0.95
N GLN A 438 6.48 26.51 -0.77
CA GLN A 438 7.34 27.65 -1.00
C GLN A 438 7.97 27.63 -2.43
N ASN A 439 9.28 27.53 -2.53
CA ASN A 439 10.01 27.49 -3.79
C ASN A 439 10.46 26.07 -4.21
N THR A 440 9.81 25.04 -3.66
CA THR A 440 10.17 23.62 -3.89
C THR A 440 8.99 22.84 -4.44
N LEU A 441 9.20 22.16 -5.57
CA LEU A 441 8.29 21.14 -6.11
C LEU A 441 8.65 19.78 -5.51
N PHE A 442 7.65 19.11 -4.95
CA PHE A 442 7.71 17.73 -4.50
C PHE A 442 6.91 16.85 -5.47
N LEU A 443 7.55 15.77 -5.94
CA LEU A 443 6.98 14.74 -6.82
C LEU A 443 6.95 13.45 -6.02
N MET A 444 5.78 13.10 -5.52
CA MET A 444 5.55 11.91 -4.71
C MET A 444 5.02 10.80 -5.63
N MET A 445 5.82 9.74 -5.84
CA MET A 445 5.55 8.76 -6.89
C MET A 445 5.40 7.36 -6.33
N ASP A 446 4.38 6.63 -6.75
CA ASP A 446 4.19 5.22 -6.41
C ASP A 446 4.84 4.31 -7.45
N VAL A 447 6.01 3.79 -7.12
CA VAL A 447 6.77 2.88 -8.00
C VAL A 447 6.30 1.41 -7.93
N THR A 448 5.28 1.11 -7.13
CA THR A 448 4.60 -0.20 -7.17
C THR A 448 3.53 -0.26 -8.28
N LEU A 449 3.29 0.86 -8.96
CA LEU A 449 2.41 1.00 -10.12
C LEU A 449 3.23 1.14 -11.42
N PRO A 450 2.62 0.88 -12.60
CA PRO A 450 3.32 0.97 -13.87
C PRO A 450 3.99 2.34 -14.09
N LEU A 451 5.31 2.36 -14.24
CA LEU A 451 6.11 3.58 -14.40
C LEU A 451 5.75 4.34 -15.68
N SER A 452 5.50 3.61 -16.78
CA SER A 452 5.17 4.19 -18.09
C SER A 452 3.90 5.04 -18.06
N GLU A 453 2.91 4.66 -17.26
CA GLU A 453 1.64 5.41 -17.13
C GLU A 453 1.80 6.72 -16.35
N GLN A 454 2.84 6.84 -15.53
CA GLN A 454 3.16 8.02 -14.73
C GLN A 454 4.09 8.99 -15.47
N THR A 455 4.86 8.49 -16.44
CA THR A 455 5.96 9.21 -17.08
C THR A 455 5.52 10.52 -17.75
N ALA A 456 4.42 10.52 -18.50
CA ALA A 456 3.93 11.72 -19.16
C ALA A 456 3.45 12.81 -18.18
N TRP A 457 2.82 12.40 -17.09
CA TRP A 457 2.40 13.30 -16.01
C TRP A 457 3.62 13.89 -15.26
N LEU A 458 4.60 13.05 -14.92
CA LEU A 458 5.86 13.47 -14.29
C LEU A 458 6.58 14.54 -15.13
N GLU A 459 6.77 14.28 -16.45
CA GLU A 459 7.40 15.23 -17.37
C GLU A 459 6.63 16.54 -17.47
N LYS A 460 5.29 16.46 -17.52
CA LYS A 460 4.42 17.65 -17.52
C LYS A 460 4.64 18.48 -16.26
N LYS A 461 4.61 17.88 -15.05
CA LYS A 461 4.80 18.60 -13.78
C LYS A 461 6.14 19.31 -13.71
N LEU A 462 7.20 18.63 -14.14
CA LEU A 462 8.53 19.21 -14.19
C LEU A 462 8.65 20.35 -15.20
N SER A 463 8.04 20.21 -16.39
CA SER A 463 8.08 21.23 -17.43
C SER A 463 7.30 22.51 -17.11
N GLU A 464 6.22 22.38 -16.32
CA GLU A 464 5.37 23.50 -15.90
C GLU A 464 5.91 24.19 -14.63
N SER A 465 6.90 23.62 -13.96
CA SER A 465 7.39 24.11 -12.66
C SER A 465 8.46 25.18 -12.79
N GLU A 466 8.24 26.30 -12.12
CA GLU A 466 9.21 27.39 -11.91
C GLU A 466 9.94 27.27 -10.54
N ALA A 467 9.72 26.17 -9.81
CA ALA A 467 10.33 25.95 -8.50
C ALA A 467 11.86 25.95 -8.57
N THR A 468 12.49 26.59 -7.59
CA THR A 468 13.95 26.61 -7.46
C THR A 468 14.48 25.20 -7.20
N TRP A 469 13.81 24.47 -6.32
CA TRP A 469 14.18 23.11 -5.93
C TRP A 469 13.16 22.10 -6.43
N LYS A 470 13.63 20.94 -6.86
CA LYS A 470 12.80 19.83 -7.35
C LYS A 470 13.25 18.56 -6.66
N ILE A 471 12.34 17.95 -5.92
CA ILE A 471 12.61 16.76 -5.11
C ILE A 471 11.59 15.68 -5.52
N ALA A 472 12.08 14.52 -5.97
CA ALA A 472 11.26 13.34 -6.21
C ALA A 472 11.38 12.38 -5.02
N VAL A 473 10.27 11.75 -4.66
CA VAL A 473 10.18 10.81 -3.53
C VAL A 473 9.46 9.57 -4.02
N PHE A 474 10.11 8.43 -3.92
CA PHE A 474 9.52 7.12 -4.23
C PHE A 474 10.32 6.00 -3.57
N HIS A 475 9.66 4.88 -3.33
CA HIS A 475 10.18 3.85 -2.44
C HIS A 475 11.41 3.11 -2.99
N PHE A 476 11.37 2.64 -4.27
CA PHE A 476 12.46 1.85 -4.85
C PHE A 476 13.58 2.73 -5.41
N PRO A 477 14.76 2.77 -4.79
CA PRO A 477 15.84 3.63 -5.23
C PRO A 477 16.51 3.06 -6.49
N PRO A 478 16.61 3.84 -7.60
CA PRO A 478 17.15 3.34 -8.86
C PRO A 478 18.64 3.02 -8.80
N TYR A 479 19.39 3.68 -7.94
CA TYR A 479 20.81 3.43 -7.72
C TYR A 479 21.02 2.83 -6.32
N ASN A 480 21.33 1.55 -6.27
CA ASN A 480 21.57 0.80 -5.03
C ASN A 480 22.48 -0.41 -5.30
N GLY A 481 23.12 -0.94 -4.28
CA GLY A 481 24.07 -2.04 -4.39
C GLY A 481 23.46 -3.44 -4.26
N VAL A 482 22.13 -3.55 -4.26
CA VAL A 482 21.45 -4.84 -4.09
C VAL A 482 20.78 -5.28 -5.39
N GLU A 483 19.87 -4.45 -5.91
CA GLU A 483 19.07 -4.73 -7.10
C GLU A 483 18.76 -3.39 -7.80
N PRO A 484 19.60 -2.93 -8.74
CA PRO A 484 19.37 -1.68 -9.45
C PRO A 484 18.05 -1.72 -10.24
N TYR A 485 17.17 -0.76 -9.99
CA TYR A 485 15.92 -0.59 -10.76
C TYR A 485 16.21 0.14 -12.07
N THR A 486 16.68 -0.62 -13.06
CA THR A 486 17.12 -0.09 -14.36
C THR A 486 15.98 0.50 -15.18
N ASP A 487 14.76 0.03 -15.00
CA ASP A 487 13.56 0.58 -15.60
C ASP A 487 13.28 2.02 -15.13
N ILE A 488 13.46 2.32 -13.83
CA ILE A 488 13.38 3.69 -13.31
C ILE A 488 14.52 4.55 -13.85
N GLN A 489 15.74 3.99 -13.91
CA GLN A 489 16.90 4.69 -14.50
C GLN A 489 16.65 5.05 -15.96
N ASP A 490 16.12 4.12 -16.75
CA ASP A 490 15.93 4.27 -18.18
C ASP A 490 14.75 5.21 -18.53
N LEU A 491 13.63 5.10 -17.77
CA LEU A 491 12.42 5.89 -18.04
C LEU A 491 12.47 7.29 -17.43
N TRP A 492 12.87 7.42 -16.18
CA TRP A 492 12.80 8.68 -15.43
C TRP A 492 14.13 9.40 -15.30
N GLY A 493 15.27 8.69 -15.34
CA GLY A 493 16.60 9.30 -15.28
C GLY A 493 16.82 10.40 -16.30
N PRO A 494 16.54 10.20 -17.60
CA PRO A 494 16.66 11.26 -18.63
C PRO A 494 15.74 12.46 -18.40
N ILE A 495 14.58 12.26 -17.76
CA ILE A 495 13.64 13.33 -17.40
C ILE A 495 14.23 14.14 -16.23
N PHE A 496 14.72 13.46 -15.18
CA PHE A 496 15.37 14.14 -14.05
C PHE A 496 16.57 14.97 -14.49
N ASP A 497 17.39 14.43 -15.38
CA ASP A 497 18.55 15.14 -15.95
C ASP A 497 18.14 16.39 -16.77
N ARG A 498 17.10 16.27 -17.58
CA ARG A 498 16.57 17.36 -18.44
C ARG A 498 16.04 18.51 -17.62
N TYR A 499 15.25 18.20 -16.58
CA TYR A 499 14.57 19.19 -15.75
C TYR A 499 15.33 19.53 -14.47
N GLN A 500 16.54 18.99 -14.30
CA GLN A 500 17.42 19.27 -13.17
C GLN A 500 16.73 18.99 -11.82
N VAL A 501 16.27 17.75 -11.63
CA VAL A 501 15.82 17.29 -10.31
C VAL A 501 17.02 17.23 -9.38
N ASP A 502 16.89 17.83 -8.20
CA ASP A 502 18.00 17.98 -7.26
C ASP A 502 18.23 16.73 -6.43
N LEU A 503 17.14 16.20 -5.86
CA LEU A 503 17.16 15.03 -4.98
C LEU A 503 16.13 14.00 -5.43
N VAL A 504 16.50 12.73 -5.30
CA VAL A 504 15.60 11.58 -5.31
C VAL A 504 15.74 10.86 -3.98
N LEU A 505 14.66 10.77 -3.21
CA LEU A 505 14.61 10.22 -1.87
C LEU A 505 13.86 8.90 -1.87
N GLY A 506 14.46 7.84 -1.31
CA GLY A 506 13.92 6.49 -1.33
C GLY A 506 14.23 5.67 -0.08
N GLY A 507 13.59 4.51 0.02
CA GLY A 507 13.72 3.55 1.11
C GLY A 507 14.10 2.15 0.62
N HIS A 508 13.32 1.14 1.05
CA HIS A 508 13.31 -0.24 0.60
C HIS A 508 14.52 -1.10 1.00
N PHE A 509 15.72 -0.62 0.73
CA PHE A 509 16.94 -1.31 1.13
C PHE A 509 17.39 -0.81 2.51
N HIS A 510 17.40 -1.71 3.48
CA HIS A 510 17.65 -1.39 4.87
C HIS A 510 19.13 -1.08 5.13
N TYR A 511 19.65 -0.04 4.49
CA TYR A 511 20.97 0.57 4.70
C TYR A 511 20.91 2.05 4.31
N TYR A 512 21.92 2.81 4.66
CA TYR A 512 22.04 4.21 4.29
C TYR A 512 22.99 4.39 3.12
N MET A 513 22.56 5.12 2.10
CA MET A 513 23.43 5.56 1.01
C MET A 513 22.97 6.92 0.47
N ARG A 514 23.91 7.84 0.37
CA ARG A 514 23.76 9.06 -0.42
C ARG A 514 24.75 9.02 -1.57
N SER A 515 24.27 9.14 -2.81
CA SER A 515 25.12 9.15 -3.98
C SER A 515 25.89 10.47 -4.10
N GLN A 516 26.97 10.45 -4.88
CA GLN A 516 27.46 11.63 -5.57
C GLN A 516 26.40 12.09 -6.57
N PRO A 517 26.47 13.34 -7.11
CA PRO A 517 25.55 13.77 -8.15
C PRO A 517 25.71 12.88 -9.40
N ILE A 518 24.60 12.39 -9.95
CA ILE A 518 24.59 11.50 -11.12
C ILE A 518 23.84 12.18 -12.26
N ARG A 519 24.41 12.15 -13.47
CA ARG A 519 23.79 12.58 -14.70
C ARG A 519 24.14 11.63 -15.83
N ASN A 520 23.16 11.20 -16.63
CA ASN A 520 23.34 10.19 -17.68
C ASN A 520 24.05 8.92 -17.16
N GLY A 521 23.72 8.48 -15.95
CA GLY A 521 24.35 7.32 -15.30
C GLY A 521 25.82 7.54 -14.87
N GLN A 522 26.33 8.77 -14.93
CA GLN A 522 27.72 9.08 -14.60
C GLN A 522 27.82 10.07 -13.45
N VAL A 523 28.75 9.83 -12.53
CA VAL A 523 29.06 10.73 -11.42
C VAL A 523 29.58 12.06 -11.97
N GLN A 524 29.05 13.16 -11.43
CA GLN A 524 29.46 14.53 -11.74
C GLN A 524 30.32 15.11 -10.61
N ALA A 525 31.25 16.00 -10.97
CA ALA A 525 32.13 16.66 -10.01
C ALA A 525 31.44 17.81 -9.24
N ASP A 526 30.55 18.54 -9.91
CA ASP A 526 29.76 19.63 -9.30
C ASP A 526 28.36 19.12 -8.91
N PRO A 527 27.93 19.32 -7.66
CA PRO A 527 26.58 18.96 -7.22
C PRO A 527 25.45 19.56 -8.06
N LYS A 528 25.69 20.67 -8.76
CA LYS A 528 24.69 21.33 -9.63
C LYS A 528 24.45 20.60 -10.95
N ASP A 529 25.37 19.72 -11.34
CA ASP A 529 25.37 19.08 -12.64
C ASP A 529 24.68 17.72 -12.68
N GLY A 530 24.10 17.26 -11.56
CA GLY A 530 23.41 15.98 -11.48
C GLY A 530 22.45 15.85 -10.31
N THR A 531 21.68 14.77 -10.30
CA THR A 531 20.72 14.40 -9.26
C THR A 531 21.43 13.61 -8.16
N ILE A 532 21.16 13.91 -6.88
CA ILE A 532 21.57 13.10 -5.75
C ILE A 532 20.48 12.09 -5.42
N TYR A 533 20.82 10.81 -5.44
CA TYR A 533 19.96 9.71 -5.05
C TYR A 533 20.27 9.32 -3.61
N TRP A 534 19.25 9.26 -2.77
CA TRP A 534 19.41 9.13 -1.34
C TRP A 534 18.50 8.05 -0.77
N ILE A 535 19.10 6.97 -0.29
CA ILE A 535 18.45 5.86 0.37
C ILE A 535 18.56 6.05 1.87
N SER A 536 17.45 5.96 2.59
CA SER A 536 17.44 5.96 4.05
C SER A 536 16.40 4.98 4.59
N ILE A 537 16.54 4.70 5.85
CA ILE A 537 15.62 3.89 6.64
C ILE A 537 15.27 4.66 7.90
N GLY A 538 14.00 4.59 8.29
CA GLY A 538 13.54 5.13 9.57
C GLY A 538 13.83 4.15 10.71
N THR A 539 13.23 2.97 10.63
CA THR A 539 13.34 1.99 11.72
C THR A 539 13.54 0.58 11.20
N THR A 540 14.72 0.07 11.27
CA THR A 540 15.01 -1.30 10.88
C THR A 540 15.87 -2.02 11.91
N GLY A 541 15.60 -3.32 12.11
CA GLY A 541 16.48 -4.20 12.86
C GLY A 541 17.44 -5.00 11.99
N LYS A 542 17.46 -4.77 10.67
CA LYS A 542 18.29 -5.54 9.74
C LYS A 542 19.52 -4.74 9.34
N ASN A 543 20.68 -5.21 9.75
CA ASN A 543 21.94 -4.78 9.19
C ASN A 543 22.19 -5.51 7.87
N LYS A 544 22.44 -4.76 6.80
CA LYS A 544 22.97 -5.30 5.55
C LYS A 544 24.42 -4.85 5.39
N ASP A 545 25.31 -5.83 5.37
CA ASP A 545 26.70 -5.63 4.99
C ASP A 545 26.73 -5.63 3.44
N ILE A 546 26.76 -4.42 2.87
CA ILE A 546 26.71 -4.20 1.42
C ILE A 546 28.05 -3.61 1.00
N GLU A 547 28.63 -4.17 -0.06
CA GLU A 547 29.84 -3.61 -0.66
C GLU A 547 29.60 -2.14 -1.05
N ARG A 548 30.62 -1.30 -0.81
CA ARG A 548 30.49 0.13 -1.08
C ARG A 548 30.38 0.40 -2.58
N GLU A 549 29.32 1.09 -2.94
CA GLU A 549 29.08 1.49 -4.32
C GLU A 549 30.04 2.59 -4.79
N PRO A 550 30.56 2.51 -6.03
CA PRO A 550 31.55 3.47 -6.54
C PRO A 550 30.98 4.90 -6.66
N TYR A 551 29.65 5.04 -6.80
CA TYR A 551 28.96 6.32 -6.85
C TYR A 551 28.48 6.83 -5.48
N ALA A 552 28.69 6.07 -4.40
CA ALA A 552 28.32 6.50 -3.07
C ALA A 552 29.25 7.60 -2.54
N ALA A 553 28.69 8.74 -2.16
CA ALA A 553 29.39 9.74 -1.37
C ALA A 553 29.51 9.28 0.09
N VAL A 554 28.40 8.81 0.66
CA VAL A 554 28.30 8.24 2.02
C VAL A 554 27.51 6.94 1.93
N GLN A 555 27.97 5.89 2.61
CA GLN A 555 27.27 4.61 2.71
C GLN A 555 27.68 3.89 3.99
N PHE A 556 26.70 3.38 4.74
CA PHE A 556 26.92 2.58 5.94
C PHE A 556 25.73 1.63 6.18
N PRO A 557 25.89 0.58 7.02
CA PRO A 557 24.82 -0.35 7.36
C PRO A 557 23.61 0.30 7.99
N ALA A 558 22.54 -0.48 8.13
CA ALA A 558 21.28 -0.03 8.71
C ALA A 558 21.43 0.57 10.12
N GLU A 559 20.81 1.73 10.31
CA GLU A 559 20.71 2.45 11.57
C GLU A 559 19.36 3.16 11.63
N HIS A 560 18.83 3.43 12.82
CA HIS A 560 17.59 4.21 12.96
C HIS A 560 17.85 5.68 12.69
N LEU A 561 17.28 6.21 11.60
CA LEU A 561 17.62 7.51 11.05
C LEU A 561 16.39 8.38 10.76
N TYR A 562 16.58 9.68 10.81
CA TYR A 562 15.75 10.66 10.13
C TYR A 562 16.63 11.71 9.46
N GLN A 563 16.08 12.36 8.43
CA GLN A 563 16.76 13.41 7.68
C GLN A 563 16.01 14.71 7.83
N SER A 564 16.73 15.76 8.25
CA SER A 564 16.23 17.13 8.31
C SER A 564 16.77 17.92 7.14
N ILE A 565 15.89 18.53 6.35
CA ILE A 565 16.26 19.38 5.22
C ILE A 565 15.69 20.77 5.46
N THR A 566 16.59 21.77 5.38
CA THR A 566 16.24 23.19 5.47
C THR A 566 16.52 23.85 4.14
N ILE A 567 15.52 24.60 3.62
CA ILE A 567 15.63 25.35 2.36
C ILE A 567 15.50 26.83 2.68
N ASP A 568 16.50 27.61 2.29
CA ASP A 568 16.53 29.07 2.40
C ASP A 568 16.91 29.67 1.03
N GLY A 569 15.90 30.07 0.27
CA GLY A 569 16.06 30.59 -1.08
C GLY A 569 16.81 29.61 -1.99
N LYS A 570 18.06 29.92 -2.29
CA LYS A 570 18.95 29.13 -3.16
C LYS A 570 19.89 28.19 -2.41
N GLU A 571 19.75 28.06 -1.12
CA GLU A 571 20.53 27.14 -0.30
C GLU A 571 19.63 26.03 0.26
N LEU A 572 20.09 24.78 0.14
CA LEU A 572 19.52 23.60 0.76
C LEU A 572 20.57 22.99 1.68
N ARG A 573 20.24 22.85 2.95
CA ARG A 573 21.06 22.15 3.96
C ARG A 573 20.36 20.86 4.36
N ALA A 574 21.08 19.77 4.37
CA ALA A 574 20.58 18.45 4.75
C ALA A 574 21.45 17.85 5.84
N GLU A 575 20.81 17.24 6.81
CA GLU A 575 21.42 16.53 7.95
C GLU A 575 20.74 15.18 8.13
N THR A 576 21.53 14.13 8.36
CA THR A 576 21.05 12.80 8.78
C THR A 576 21.43 12.59 10.24
N ILE A 577 20.45 12.22 11.02
CA ILE A 577 20.58 12.11 12.48
C ILE A 577 20.07 10.73 12.92
N ASN A 578 20.87 10.06 13.77
CA ASN A 578 20.52 8.77 14.32
C ASN A 578 19.66 8.87 15.60
N LEU A 579 19.20 7.71 16.08
CA LEU A 579 18.35 7.65 17.27
C LEU A 579 19.08 8.18 18.54
N ASP A 580 20.40 8.15 18.61
CA ASP A 580 21.18 8.71 19.71
C ASP A 580 21.29 10.25 19.63
N GLY A 581 21.01 10.84 18.46
CA GLY A 581 21.04 12.26 18.17
C GLY A 581 22.36 12.73 17.59
N GLU A 582 23.15 11.80 17.09
CA GLU A 582 24.39 12.09 16.40
C GLU A 582 24.12 12.39 14.94
N GLN A 583 24.77 13.42 14.41
CA GLN A 583 24.77 13.75 12.99
C GLN A 583 25.74 12.82 12.27
N VAL A 584 25.23 11.88 11.48
CA VAL A 584 26.02 10.85 10.78
C VAL A 584 26.32 11.23 9.34
N ASP A 585 25.59 12.14 8.74
CA ASP A 585 25.87 12.75 7.43
C ASP A 585 25.33 14.18 7.35
N HIS A 586 25.94 14.99 6.50
CA HIS A 586 25.45 16.33 6.17
C HIS A 586 25.98 16.82 4.83
N PHE A 587 25.23 17.67 4.16
CA PHE A 587 25.69 18.37 2.95
C PHE A 587 24.91 19.65 2.70
N VAL A 588 25.46 20.49 1.83
CA VAL A 588 24.83 21.75 1.40
C VAL A 588 24.84 21.81 -0.12
N LEU A 589 23.69 22.18 -0.70
CA LEU A 589 23.57 22.52 -2.11
C LEU A 589 23.28 24.01 -2.25
N THR A 590 23.79 24.63 -3.31
CA THR A 590 23.53 26.06 -3.60
C THR A 590 23.27 26.23 -5.11
N LYS A 591 22.22 26.95 -5.51
CA LYS A 591 21.86 27.27 -6.89
C LYS A 591 22.26 28.68 -7.30
#